data_4ac68378acf54b98d8d7a2f75d7491e8
#
_entry.id   4ac68378acf54b98d8d7a2f75d7491e8
#
_cell.length_a   1.000
_cell.length_b   1.000
_cell.length_c   1.000
_cell.angle_alpha   90.00
_cell.angle_beta   90.00
_cell.angle_gamma   90.00
#
_symmetry.space_group_name_H-M   'P 1'
#
loop_
_entity.id
_entity.type
_entity.pdbx_description
1 polymer ?
#
loop_
_entity_poly.entity_id
_entity_poly.type
_entity_poly.pdbx_seq_one_letter_code
_entity_poly.pdbx_strand_id
1 'polypeptide(L)'
;MSEILFVSIGAILGANIRFKIHHKLGNLNLDKVFLILIINTFASFFLGLFLSLLEQFRDFTYYYQLILFFSIGLLGSLSTFSSFVYDLYDLCLQFQFFRALKLFIISVSLGIIACAFGLFLGNQ
;
A
#
# COMPACT_ATOMS: atom_id res chain seq x y z
N MET A 1 -4.06 -0.81 -25.02
CA MET A 1 -5.44 -1.01 -24.54
C MET A 1 -5.51 -2.06 -23.42
N SER A 2 -4.94 -3.23 -23.60
CA SER A 2 -4.93 -4.27 -22.56
C SER A 2 -4.29 -3.81 -21.24
N GLU A 3 -3.22 -3.05 -21.27
CA GLU A 3 -2.50 -2.54 -20.11
C GLU A 3 -3.39 -1.68 -19.20
N ILE A 4 -4.13 -0.75 -19.79
CA ILE A 4 -5.07 0.12 -19.06
C ILE A 4 -6.17 -0.72 -18.39
N LEU A 5 -6.66 -1.77 -19.05
CA LEU A 5 -7.66 -2.65 -18.48
C LEU A 5 -7.15 -3.41 -17.25
N PHE A 6 -5.93 -3.96 -17.31
CA PHE A 6 -5.35 -4.67 -16.18
C PHE A 6 -5.14 -3.75 -14.96
N VAL A 7 -4.58 -2.55 -15.18
CA VAL A 7 -4.42 -1.56 -14.11
C VAL A 7 -5.78 -1.13 -13.55
N SER A 8 -6.77 -0.87 -14.41
CA SER A 8 -8.11 -0.42 -14.00
C SER A 8 -8.83 -1.46 -13.16
N ILE A 9 -8.82 -2.72 -13.58
CA ILE A 9 -9.45 -3.83 -12.82
C ILE A 9 -8.75 -3.99 -11.47
N GLY A 10 -7.42 -4.01 -11.45
CA GLY A 10 -6.65 -4.07 -10.22
C GLY A 10 -6.96 -2.90 -9.28
N ALA A 11 -7.05 -1.68 -9.82
CA ALA A 11 -7.37 -0.48 -9.06
C ALA A 11 -8.78 -0.52 -8.44
N ILE A 12 -9.76 -0.98 -9.19
CA ILE A 12 -11.15 -1.16 -8.69
C ILE A 12 -11.16 -2.14 -7.52
N LEU A 13 -10.49 -3.28 -7.65
CA LEU A 13 -10.41 -4.29 -6.59
C LEU A 13 -9.67 -3.75 -5.36
N GLY A 14 -8.53 -3.12 -5.52
CA GLY A 14 -7.75 -2.56 -4.42
C GLY A 14 -8.50 -1.46 -3.67
N ALA A 15 -9.17 -0.55 -4.38
CA ALA A 15 -9.99 0.50 -3.78
C ALA A 15 -11.18 -0.07 -3.00
N ASN A 16 -11.86 -1.12 -3.54
CA ASN A 16 -12.94 -1.79 -2.84
C ASN A 16 -12.47 -2.53 -1.58
N ILE A 17 -11.32 -3.20 -1.64
CA ILE A 17 -10.71 -3.85 -0.47
C ILE A 17 -10.39 -2.80 0.60
N ARG A 18 -9.73 -1.70 0.22
CA ARG A 18 -9.44 -0.58 1.13
C ARG A 18 -10.71 -0.04 1.79
N PHE A 19 -11.75 0.22 1.01
CA PHE A 19 -13.03 0.69 1.52
C PHE A 19 -13.63 -0.28 2.55
N LYS A 20 -13.67 -1.57 2.24
CA LYS A 20 -14.17 -2.60 3.16
C LYS A 20 -13.35 -2.70 4.44
N ILE A 21 -12.02 -2.61 4.34
CA ILE A 21 -11.13 -2.61 5.51
C ILE A 21 -11.42 -1.40 6.39
N HIS A 22 -11.49 -0.20 5.81
CA HIS A 22 -11.82 1.01 6.55
C HIS A 22 -13.19 0.94 7.23
N HIS A 23 -14.20 0.42 6.54
CA HIS A 23 -15.55 0.29 7.09
C HIS A 23 -15.59 -0.72 8.22
N LYS A 24 -14.96 -1.89 8.06
CA LYS A 24 -14.98 -2.97 9.04
C LYS A 24 -14.14 -2.65 10.28
N LEU A 25 -12.95 -2.12 10.10
CA LEU A 25 -12.03 -1.79 11.20
C LEU A 25 -12.34 -0.43 11.83
N GLY A 26 -12.99 0.49 11.14
CA GLY A 26 -13.47 1.76 11.71
C GLY A 26 -14.47 1.57 12.85
N ASN A 27 -15.17 0.44 12.88
CA ASN A 27 -16.07 0.07 13.97
C ASN A 27 -15.35 -0.41 15.24
N LEU A 28 -14.03 -0.67 15.18
CA LEU A 28 -13.23 -1.17 16.30
C LEU A 28 -12.59 -0.06 17.16
N ASN A 29 -13.03 1.20 17.01
CA ASN A 29 -12.46 2.37 17.71
C ASN A 29 -10.95 2.56 17.52
N LEU A 30 -10.40 2.07 16.41
CA LEU A 30 -9.01 2.31 16.05
C LEU A 30 -8.84 3.73 15.47
N ASP A 31 -7.77 4.40 15.88
CA ASP A 31 -7.42 5.70 15.30
C ASP A 31 -7.24 5.57 13.78
N LYS A 32 -7.84 6.49 13.03
CA LYS A 32 -7.74 6.52 11.55
C LYS A 32 -6.28 6.53 11.08
N VAL A 33 -5.43 7.28 11.77
CA VAL A 33 -3.99 7.38 11.50
C VAL A 33 -3.32 6.01 11.60
N PHE A 34 -3.63 5.26 12.65
CA PHE A 34 -3.09 3.92 12.87
C PHE A 34 -3.57 2.93 11.80
N LEU A 35 -4.82 3.02 11.41
CA LEU A 35 -5.40 2.18 10.36
C LEU A 35 -4.73 2.42 9.00
N ILE A 36 -4.49 3.69 8.63
CA ILE A 36 -3.78 4.05 7.39
C ILE A 36 -2.35 3.54 7.42
N LEU A 37 -1.66 3.66 8.56
CA LEU A 37 -0.32 3.14 8.75
C LEU A 37 -0.25 1.63 8.52
N ILE A 38 -1.18 0.87 9.08
CA ILE A 38 -1.28 -0.58 8.90
C ILE A 38 -1.50 -0.92 7.43
N ILE A 39 -2.50 -0.31 6.78
CA ILE A 39 -2.85 -0.60 5.39
C ILE A 39 -1.66 -0.32 4.47
N ASN A 40 -0.99 0.82 4.65
CA ASN A 40 0.17 1.17 3.84
C ASN A 40 1.36 0.24 4.08
N THR A 41 1.59 -0.19 5.32
CA THR A 41 2.65 -1.15 5.66
C THR A 41 2.38 -2.52 5.04
N PHE A 42 1.14 -3.04 5.14
CA PHE A 42 0.76 -4.29 4.48
C PHE A 42 0.85 -4.21 2.96
N ALA A 43 0.39 -3.10 2.36
CA ALA A 43 0.50 -2.90 0.91
C ALA A 43 1.98 -2.89 0.46
N SER A 44 2.88 -2.27 1.22
CA SER A 44 4.32 -2.26 0.94
C SER A 44 4.94 -3.65 1.06
N PHE A 45 4.55 -4.43 2.09
CA PHE A 45 4.99 -5.82 2.24
C PHE A 45 4.57 -6.69 1.05
N PHE A 46 3.30 -6.63 0.67
CA PHE A 46 2.81 -7.39 -0.48
C PHE A 46 3.39 -6.92 -1.79
N LEU A 47 3.70 -5.62 -1.93
CA LEU A 47 4.39 -5.11 -3.11
C LEU A 47 5.76 -5.78 -3.26
N GLY A 48 6.56 -5.81 -2.21
CA GLY A 48 7.85 -6.49 -2.21
C GLY A 48 7.73 -7.99 -2.51
N LEU A 49 6.79 -8.66 -1.83
CA LEU A 49 6.55 -10.09 -2.02
C LEU A 49 6.12 -10.43 -3.45
N PHE A 50 5.15 -9.71 -4.01
CA PHE A 50 4.67 -9.97 -5.37
C PHE A 50 5.72 -9.64 -6.43
N LEU A 51 6.48 -8.55 -6.29
CA LEU A 51 7.55 -8.24 -7.23
C LEU A 51 8.59 -9.37 -7.28
N SER A 52 8.97 -9.88 -6.12
CA SER A 52 9.94 -10.97 -6.03
C SER A 52 9.39 -12.30 -6.59
N LEU A 53 8.16 -12.65 -6.25
CA LEU A 53 7.50 -13.86 -6.78
C LEU A 53 7.28 -13.79 -8.29
N LEU A 54 6.83 -12.63 -8.79
CA LEU A 54 6.60 -12.44 -10.22
C LEU A 54 7.89 -12.47 -11.02
N GLU A 55 9.03 -12.07 -10.46
CA GLU A 55 10.31 -12.12 -11.14
C GLU A 55 10.71 -13.57 -11.52
N GLN A 56 10.28 -14.57 -10.74
CA GLN A 56 10.49 -15.97 -11.05
C GLN A 56 9.72 -16.42 -12.31
N PHE A 57 8.68 -15.67 -12.70
CA PHE A 57 7.85 -15.91 -13.89
C PHE A 57 8.16 -14.94 -15.03
N ARG A 58 9.36 -14.36 -15.05
CA ARG A 58 9.78 -13.36 -16.06
C ARG A 58 9.60 -13.85 -17.50
N ASP A 59 9.79 -15.14 -17.75
CA ASP A 59 9.66 -15.76 -19.09
C ASP A 59 8.19 -16.02 -19.48
N PHE A 60 7.25 -15.75 -18.58
CA PHE A 60 5.83 -15.95 -18.85
C PHE A 60 5.28 -14.83 -19.73
N THR A 61 4.50 -15.19 -20.76
CA THR A 61 3.97 -14.24 -21.75
C THR A 61 3.16 -13.08 -21.13
N TYR A 62 2.52 -13.32 -19.99
CA TYR A 62 1.68 -12.33 -19.31
C TYR A 62 2.36 -11.69 -18.08
N TYR A 63 3.66 -11.83 -17.95
CA TYR A 63 4.42 -11.28 -16.80
C TYR A 63 4.17 -9.79 -16.57
N TYR A 64 4.26 -9.00 -17.64
CA TYR A 64 4.05 -7.56 -17.56
C TYR A 64 2.62 -7.18 -17.14
N GLN A 65 1.63 -7.89 -17.66
CA GLN A 65 0.23 -7.69 -17.29
C GLN A 65 -0.04 -8.02 -15.81
N LEU A 66 0.61 -9.06 -15.28
CA LEU A 66 0.50 -9.40 -13.85
C LEU A 66 1.11 -8.30 -12.96
N ILE A 67 2.25 -7.72 -13.34
CA ILE A 67 2.83 -6.57 -12.63
C ILE A 67 1.85 -5.38 -12.65
N LEU A 68 1.31 -5.05 -13.80
CA LEU A 68 0.35 -3.96 -13.94
C LEU A 68 -0.89 -4.15 -13.05
N PHE A 69 -1.43 -5.37 -13.04
CA PHE A 69 -2.60 -5.69 -12.24
C PHE A 69 -2.32 -5.68 -10.73
N PHE A 70 -1.33 -6.46 -10.26
CA PHE A 70 -1.06 -6.62 -8.84
C PHE A 70 -0.33 -5.42 -8.24
N SER A 71 0.79 -5.02 -8.82
CA SER A 71 1.66 -4.01 -8.21
C SER A 71 1.11 -2.61 -8.39
N ILE A 72 0.78 -2.22 -9.62
CA ILE A 72 0.34 -0.86 -9.93
C ILE A 72 -1.16 -0.70 -9.63
N GLY A 73 -2.01 -1.59 -10.14
CA GLY A 73 -3.44 -1.50 -9.97
C GLY A 73 -3.90 -1.78 -8.55
N LEU A 74 -3.77 -3.02 -8.10
CA LEU A 74 -4.34 -3.49 -6.84
C LEU A 74 -3.61 -2.87 -5.63
N LEU A 75 -2.30 -3.02 -5.51
CA LEU A 75 -1.56 -2.51 -4.35
C LEU A 75 -1.41 -0.99 -4.38
N GLY A 76 -1.27 -0.40 -5.56
CA GLY A 76 -1.23 1.05 -5.73
C GLY A 76 -2.52 1.75 -5.29
N SER A 77 -3.68 1.13 -5.50
CA SER A 77 -4.97 1.66 -5.05
C SER A 77 -5.34 1.25 -3.61
N LEU A 78 -4.81 0.13 -3.11
CA LEU A 78 -5.00 -0.31 -1.73
C LEU A 78 -4.28 0.63 -0.75
N SER A 79 -3.04 0.99 -1.03
CA SER A 79 -2.30 2.00 -0.27
C SER A 79 -2.87 3.40 -0.52
N THR A 80 -2.68 4.33 0.44
CA THR A 80 -3.20 5.67 0.32
C THR A 80 -2.19 6.71 0.77
N PHE A 81 -1.66 7.46 -0.19
CA PHE A 81 -0.80 8.60 0.06
C PHE A 81 -1.59 9.85 0.48
N SER A 82 -2.72 10.09 -0.15
CA SER A 82 -3.54 11.27 0.13
C SER A 82 -4.06 11.31 1.56
N SER A 83 -4.53 10.20 2.10
CA SER A 83 -4.97 10.12 3.50
C SER A 83 -3.81 10.32 4.48
N PHE A 84 -2.64 9.79 4.16
CA PHE A 84 -1.42 10.00 4.94
C PHE A 84 -1.00 11.48 4.97
N VAL A 85 -0.99 12.15 3.81
CA VAL A 85 -0.67 13.58 3.73
C VAL A 85 -1.71 14.42 4.48
N TYR A 86 -2.99 14.06 4.39
CA TYR A 86 -4.05 14.74 5.15
C TYR A 86 -3.81 14.65 6.66
N ASP A 87 -3.45 13.49 7.18
CA ASP A 87 -3.14 13.30 8.60
C ASP A 87 -1.94 14.15 9.05
N LEU A 88 -0.89 14.21 8.23
CA LEU A 88 0.26 15.08 8.48
C LEU A 88 -0.14 16.56 8.50
N TYR A 89 -0.93 16.98 7.54
CA TYR A 89 -1.44 18.35 7.45
C TYR A 89 -2.29 18.73 8.66
N ASP A 90 -3.19 17.84 9.08
CA ASP A 90 -4.04 18.07 10.26
C ASP A 90 -3.20 18.24 11.55
N LEU A 91 -2.18 17.39 11.73
CA LEU A 91 -1.24 17.55 12.84
C LEU A 91 -0.46 18.87 12.78
N CYS A 92 -0.09 19.33 11.59
CA CYS A 92 0.56 20.63 11.42
C CYS A 92 -0.37 21.80 11.78
N LEU A 93 -1.65 21.73 11.40
CA LEU A 93 -2.65 22.73 11.76
C LEU A 93 -2.87 22.81 13.28
N GLN A 94 -2.74 21.69 13.99
CA GLN A 94 -2.81 21.62 15.44
C GLN A 94 -1.51 22.04 16.14
N PHE A 95 -0.53 22.56 15.39
CA PHE A 95 0.82 22.91 15.88
C PHE A 95 1.58 21.73 16.51
N GLN A 96 1.24 20.50 16.17
CA GLN A 96 1.86 19.27 16.65
C GLN A 96 2.96 18.77 15.68
N PHE A 97 3.89 19.66 15.33
CA PHE A 97 4.94 19.36 14.33
C PHE A 97 5.80 18.16 14.69
N PHE A 98 6.08 17.96 15.97
CA PHE A 98 6.89 16.81 16.41
C PHE A 98 6.15 15.49 16.18
N ARG A 99 4.84 15.45 16.41
CA ARG A 99 4.00 14.28 16.11
C ARG A 99 3.91 14.03 14.61
N ALA A 100 3.77 15.07 13.79
CA ALA A 100 3.77 14.96 12.35
C ALA A 100 5.08 14.37 11.83
N LEU A 101 6.22 14.87 12.30
CA LEU A 101 7.54 14.36 11.95
C LEU A 101 7.70 12.88 12.36
N LYS A 102 7.29 12.54 13.57
CA LYS A 102 7.32 11.17 14.08
C LYS A 102 6.47 10.23 13.21
N LEU A 103 5.25 10.63 12.88
CA LEU A 103 4.37 9.85 12.00
C LEU A 103 4.99 9.64 10.63
N PHE A 104 5.58 10.69 10.05
CA PHE A 104 6.25 10.61 8.75
C PHE A 104 7.41 9.59 8.78
N ILE A 105 8.32 9.71 9.75
CA ILE A 105 9.49 8.83 9.89
C ILE A 105 9.03 7.37 10.10
N ILE A 106 8.08 7.13 11.00
CA ILE A 106 7.58 5.79 11.28
C ILE A 106 6.94 5.18 10.03
N SER A 107 6.08 5.92 9.33
CA SER A 107 5.38 5.42 8.14
C SER A 107 6.34 5.04 7.02
N VAL A 108 7.33 5.90 6.73
CA VAL A 108 8.32 5.64 5.69
C VAL A 108 9.23 4.47 6.09
N SER A 109 9.71 4.44 7.32
CA SER A 109 10.59 3.37 7.80
C SER A 109 9.89 2.01 7.79
N LEU A 110 8.66 1.93 8.31
CA LEU A 110 7.87 0.70 8.30
C LEU A 110 7.57 0.24 6.86
N GLY A 111 7.24 1.16 5.96
CA GLY A 111 6.99 0.84 4.56
C GLY A 111 8.23 0.24 3.88
N ILE A 112 9.40 0.85 4.07
CA ILE A 112 10.67 0.35 3.50
C ILE A 112 11.03 -1.01 4.09
N ILE A 113 10.96 -1.18 5.41
CA ILE A 113 11.27 -2.45 6.09
C ILE A 113 10.30 -3.54 5.64
N ALA A 114 9.00 -3.24 5.57
CA ALA A 114 7.99 -4.20 5.13
C ALA A 114 8.20 -4.63 3.68
N CYS A 115 8.51 -3.69 2.79
CA CYS A 115 8.80 -3.99 1.39
C CYS A 115 10.08 -4.85 1.25
N ALA A 116 11.16 -4.49 1.95
CA ALA A 116 12.40 -5.25 1.96
C ALA A 116 12.18 -6.68 2.49
N PHE A 117 11.40 -6.83 3.55
CA PHE A 117 11.06 -8.14 4.09
C PHE A 117 10.21 -8.98 3.13
N GLY A 118 9.25 -8.35 2.43
CA GLY A 118 8.48 -8.99 1.37
C GLY A 118 9.37 -9.49 0.22
N LEU A 119 10.30 -8.65 -0.25
CA LEU A 119 11.30 -9.04 -1.27
C LEU A 119 12.15 -10.21 -0.81
N PHE A 120 12.62 -10.17 0.44
CA PHE A 120 13.45 -11.25 1.01
C PHE A 120 12.69 -12.58 1.03
N LEU A 121 11.44 -12.59 1.50
CA LEU A 121 10.62 -13.80 1.54
C LEU A 121 10.29 -14.35 0.15
N GLY A 122 10.06 -13.48 -0.81
CA GLY A 122 9.75 -13.90 -2.18
C GLY A 122 10.93 -14.47 -2.94
N ASN A 123 12.17 -14.15 -2.53
CA ASN A 123 13.41 -14.67 -3.14
C ASN A 123 13.86 -16.02 -2.57
N GLN A 124 13.17 -16.58 -1.58
CA GLN A 124 13.42 -17.92 -1.02
C GLN A 124 12.76 -19.00 -1.85
#